data_659a1af322b9ea3c70c432ca922c6f48
#
_entry.id   659a1af322b9ea3c70c432ca922c6f48
#
_cell.length_a   1.000
_cell.length_b   1.000
_cell.length_c   1.000
_cell.angle_alpha   90.00
_cell.angle_beta   90.00
_cell.angle_gamma   90.00
#
_symmetry.space_group_name_H-M   'P 1'
#
loop_
_entity.id
_entity.type
_entity.pdbx_description
1 polymer ?
#
loop_
_entity_poly.entity_id
_entity_poly.type
_entity_poly.pdbx_seq_one_letter_code
_entity_poly.pdbx_strand_id
1 'polypeptide(L)'
;MLLFLEKCQIPRGHCWVYDPLFSCTEVSVLTALGVTVLSENEEGKRSVRGQPTVFYMPHCGTALYNNLLWSNWSADALSRLLIVGNSFRGLKERLLTRILQKNYPYITKILKSLEEIPLPQTPRYMDTFNDTSVHWFPLLKLERLPRDLWASREEPDYQDCEDLEIIRKQTDSAQPV
;
A
#
# COMPACT_ATOMS: atom_id res chain seq x y z
N MET A 1 10.62 7.45 8.57
CA MET A 1 10.67 5.97 8.71
C MET A 1 11.52 5.52 9.91
N LEU A 2 12.84 5.77 10.00
CA LEU A 2 13.71 5.25 11.08
C LEU A 2 13.25 5.63 12.49
N LEU A 3 12.85 6.88 12.72
CA LEU A 3 12.28 7.30 14.01
C LEU A 3 11.00 6.53 14.38
N PHE A 4 10.19 6.20 13.39
CA PHE A 4 8.99 5.37 13.60
C PHE A 4 9.37 3.97 14.07
N LEU A 5 10.35 3.32 13.43
CA LEU A 5 10.84 2.01 13.85
C LEU A 5 11.38 2.04 15.29
N GLU A 6 12.16 3.06 15.63
CA GLU A 6 12.72 3.23 16.99
C GLU A 6 11.61 3.43 18.04
N LYS A 7 10.64 4.31 17.75
CA LYS A 7 9.51 4.58 18.66
C LYS A 7 8.60 3.37 18.86
N CYS A 8 8.41 2.58 17.81
CA CYS A 8 7.63 1.34 17.85
C CYS A 8 8.45 0.12 18.30
N GLN A 9 9.73 0.29 18.61
CA GLN A 9 10.66 -0.80 19.00
C GLN A 9 10.74 -1.92 17.94
N ILE A 10 10.63 -1.56 16.67
CA ILE A 10 10.72 -2.50 15.54
C ILE A 10 12.19 -2.61 15.13
N PRO A 11 12.80 -3.82 15.16
CA PRO A 11 14.17 -4.03 14.70
C PRO A 11 14.32 -3.61 13.22
N ARG A 12 15.43 -2.94 12.89
CA ARG A 12 15.67 -2.47 11.52
C ARG A 12 15.72 -3.62 10.49
N GLY A 13 16.22 -4.79 10.89
CA GLY A 13 16.20 -6.00 10.06
C GLY A 13 14.78 -6.53 9.72
N HIS A 14 13.74 -6.03 10.39
CA HIS A 14 12.34 -6.30 10.07
C HIS A 14 11.70 -5.18 9.22
N CYS A 15 12.52 -4.31 8.64
CA CYS A 15 12.09 -3.26 7.74
C CYS A 15 12.58 -3.55 6.32
N TRP A 16 11.64 -3.61 5.39
CA TRP A 16 11.89 -3.76 3.96
C TRP A 16 11.44 -2.49 3.24
N VAL A 17 12.25 -2.02 2.32
CA VAL A 17 11.95 -0.83 1.54
C VAL A 17 12.11 -1.12 0.05
N TYR A 18 11.30 -0.48 -0.75
CA TYR A 18 11.37 -0.50 -2.20
C TYR A 18 11.03 0.89 -2.75
N ASP A 19 11.84 1.37 -3.66
CA ASP A 19 11.53 2.49 -4.54
C ASP A 19 12.30 2.26 -5.85
N PRO A 20 11.64 2.29 -7.01
CA PRO A 20 12.30 2.06 -8.30
C PRO A 20 13.34 3.15 -8.65
N LEU A 21 13.27 4.30 -7.98
CA LEU A 21 14.16 5.44 -8.20
C LEU A 21 15.36 5.49 -7.25
N PHE A 22 15.51 4.52 -6.33
CA PHE A 22 16.67 4.49 -5.45
C PHE A 22 17.98 4.43 -6.25
N SER A 23 18.84 5.42 -6.00
CA SER A 23 20.23 5.41 -6.48
C SER A 23 21.07 4.37 -5.74
N CYS A 24 22.20 3.98 -6.33
CA CYS A 24 23.17 3.08 -5.68
C CYS A 24 23.64 3.61 -4.32
N THR A 25 23.75 4.93 -4.16
CA THR A 25 24.15 5.58 -2.91
C THR A 25 23.08 5.43 -1.86
N GLU A 26 21.80 5.65 -2.19
CA GLU A 26 20.68 5.48 -1.26
C GLU A 26 20.53 4.02 -0.82
N VAL A 27 20.65 3.08 -1.75
CA VAL A 27 20.66 1.64 -1.43
C VAL A 27 21.79 1.32 -0.44
N SER A 28 23.00 1.83 -0.69
CA SER A 28 24.16 1.60 0.20
C SER A 28 23.92 2.17 1.60
N VAL A 29 23.37 3.38 1.70
CA VAL A 29 23.06 4.03 2.98
C VAL A 29 21.98 3.25 3.74
N LEU A 30 20.88 2.87 3.07
CA LEU A 30 19.80 2.09 3.69
C LEU A 30 20.30 0.74 4.21
N THR A 31 21.12 0.06 3.43
CA THR A 31 21.74 -1.21 3.81
C THR A 31 22.68 -1.03 5.04
N ALA A 32 23.53 0.01 5.03
CA ALA A 32 24.38 0.35 6.16
C ALA A 32 23.59 0.69 7.44
N LEU A 33 22.38 1.21 7.30
CA LEU A 33 21.44 1.45 8.40
C LEU A 33 20.70 0.19 8.89
N GLY A 34 20.96 -0.97 8.27
CA GLY A 34 20.37 -2.25 8.65
C GLY A 34 18.96 -2.47 8.11
N VAL A 35 18.55 -1.72 7.08
CA VAL A 35 17.27 -1.87 6.39
C VAL A 35 17.46 -2.76 5.15
N THR A 36 16.53 -3.67 4.89
CA THR A 36 16.57 -4.52 3.70
C THR A 36 15.96 -3.78 2.50
N VAL A 37 16.75 -3.55 1.46
CA VAL A 37 16.26 -3.00 0.21
C VAL A 37 15.85 -4.14 -0.71
N LEU A 38 14.59 -4.12 -1.17
CA LEU A 38 14.07 -5.13 -2.09
C LEU A 38 14.60 -4.86 -3.51
N SER A 39 14.98 -5.93 -4.21
CA SER A 39 15.47 -5.86 -5.60
C SER A 39 14.35 -5.92 -6.64
N GLU A 40 13.18 -6.41 -6.25
CA GLU A 40 12.06 -6.65 -7.14
C GLU A 40 10.91 -5.70 -6.88
N ASN A 41 10.28 -5.22 -7.96
CA ASN A 41 9.02 -4.49 -7.88
C ASN A 41 7.88 -5.48 -7.65
N GLU A 42 7.39 -5.56 -6.43
CA GLU A 42 6.22 -6.39 -6.09
C GLU A 42 4.89 -5.71 -6.48
N GLU A 43 4.90 -4.52 -7.06
CA GLU A 43 3.71 -3.76 -7.45
C GLU A 43 2.67 -3.60 -6.31
N GLY A 44 3.14 -3.54 -5.07
CA GLY A 44 2.28 -3.53 -3.88
C GLY A 44 1.68 -4.88 -3.48
N LYS A 45 1.96 -5.98 -4.20
CA LYS A 45 1.37 -7.32 -3.99
C LYS A 45 2.00 -8.10 -2.82
N ARG A 46 2.50 -7.41 -1.79
CA ARG A 46 3.14 -8.05 -0.64
C ARG A 46 2.15 -8.71 0.30
N SER A 47 2.34 -10.01 0.56
CA SER A 47 1.53 -10.74 1.53
C SER A 47 2.10 -10.60 2.95
N VAL A 48 1.22 -10.43 3.97
CA VAL A 48 1.61 -10.38 5.39
C VAL A 48 1.98 -11.74 5.98
N ARG A 49 1.68 -12.82 5.29
CA ARG A 49 2.00 -14.21 5.73
C ARG A 49 1.63 -14.48 7.20
N GLY A 50 0.49 -13.95 7.64
CA GLY A 50 -0.01 -14.14 9.00
C GLY A 50 0.68 -13.31 10.09
N GLN A 51 1.57 -12.37 9.74
CA GLN A 51 2.26 -11.49 10.69
C GLN A 51 1.65 -10.09 10.67
N PRO A 52 1.47 -9.44 11.84
CA PRO A 52 1.12 -8.03 11.89
C PRO A 52 2.16 -7.19 11.14
N THR A 53 1.72 -6.41 10.16
CA THR A 53 2.62 -5.68 9.27
C THR A 53 2.15 -4.25 9.08
N VAL A 54 3.09 -3.30 9.19
CA VAL A 54 2.86 -1.89 8.89
C VAL A 54 3.39 -1.60 7.49
N PHE A 55 2.52 -1.07 6.64
CA PHE A 55 2.87 -0.54 5.32
C PHE A 55 2.94 0.99 5.39
N TYR A 56 4.12 1.55 5.12
CA TYR A 56 4.33 2.98 5.03
C TYR A 56 4.40 3.38 3.55
N MET A 57 3.30 3.92 3.03
CA MET A 57 3.06 4.15 1.61
C MET A 57 2.52 5.57 1.34
N PRO A 58 3.11 6.67 1.92
CA PRO A 58 2.61 8.00 1.62
C PRO A 58 2.87 8.34 0.15
N HIS A 59 1.94 9.07 -0.46
CA HIS A 59 2.00 9.52 -1.86
C HIS A 59 2.13 8.39 -2.90
N CYS A 60 1.77 7.16 -2.53
CA CYS A 60 1.72 6.05 -3.47
C CYS A 60 0.48 6.12 -4.36
N GLY A 61 0.59 5.53 -5.54
CA GLY A 61 -0.52 5.40 -6.47
C GLY A 61 -1.64 4.50 -5.97
N THR A 62 -2.87 4.80 -6.37
CA THR A 62 -4.08 4.08 -5.92
C THR A 62 -4.02 2.60 -6.25
N ALA A 63 -3.41 2.23 -7.38
CA ALA A 63 -3.24 0.85 -7.80
C ALA A 63 -2.41 0.02 -6.81
N LEU A 64 -1.38 0.61 -6.19
CA LEU A 64 -0.53 -0.09 -5.20
C LEU A 64 -1.31 -0.49 -3.94
N TYR A 65 -2.18 0.40 -3.44
CA TYR A 65 -3.06 0.07 -2.31
C TYR A 65 -4.08 -1.02 -2.68
N ASN A 66 -4.65 -0.94 -3.89
CA ASN A 66 -5.61 -1.92 -4.36
C ASN A 66 -4.96 -3.31 -4.51
N ASN A 67 -3.71 -3.38 -5.00
CA ASN A 67 -2.91 -4.60 -5.09
C ASN A 67 -2.57 -5.17 -3.70
N LEU A 68 -2.22 -4.31 -2.75
CA LEU A 68 -1.95 -4.72 -1.37
C LEU A 68 -3.18 -5.36 -0.72
N LEU A 69 -4.35 -4.77 -0.90
CA LEU A 69 -5.61 -5.32 -0.41
C LEU A 69 -5.93 -6.65 -1.09
N TRP A 70 -5.78 -6.74 -2.42
CA TRP A 70 -6.00 -7.98 -3.18
C TRP A 70 -5.11 -9.12 -2.71
N SER A 71 -3.81 -8.89 -2.58
CA SER A 71 -2.86 -9.95 -2.17
C SER A 71 -3.09 -10.45 -0.75
N ASN A 72 -3.82 -9.68 0.08
CA ASN A 72 -4.17 -10.01 1.46
C ASN A 72 -5.70 -10.17 1.65
N TRP A 73 -6.45 -10.53 0.61
CA TRP A 73 -7.91 -10.52 0.61
C TRP A 73 -8.51 -11.66 1.43
N SER A 74 -8.45 -11.53 2.75
CA SER A 74 -9.17 -12.33 3.73
C SER A 74 -9.32 -11.56 5.03
N ALA A 75 -10.32 -11.89 5.84
CA ALA A 75 -10.56 -11.21 7.12
C ALA A 75 -9.34 -11.33 8.05
N ASP A 76 -8.73 -12.51 8.13
CA ASP A 76 -7.54 -12.74 8.95
C ASP A 76 -6.34 -11.90 8.47
N ALA A 77 -6.01 -11.94 7.17
CA ALA A 77 -4.87 -11.21 6.65
C ALA A 77 -5.06 -9.69 6.75
N LEU A 78 -6.23 -9.17 6.38
CA LEU A 78 -6.51 -7.73 6.47
C LEU A 78 -6.50 -7.22 7.91
N SER A 79 -6.95 -8.02 8.89
CA SER A 79 -6.90 -7.62 10.30
C SER A 79 -5.48 -7.42 10.85
N ARG A 80 -4.47 -7.91 10.15
CA ARG A 80 -3.04 -7.78 10.48
C ARG A 80 -2.35 -6.63 9.75
N LEU A 81 -3.07 -5.92 8.88
CA LEU A 81 -2.56 -4.77 8.16
C LEU A 81 -2.79 -3.47 8.93
N LEU A 82 -1.73 -2.66 8.99
CA LEU A 82 -1.81 -1.25 9.30
C LEU A 82 -1.17 -0.50 8.15
N ILE A 83 -1.90 0.42 7.52
CA ILE A 83 -1.42 1.20 6.38
C ILE A 83 -1.30 2.66 6.79
N VAL A 84 -0.12 3.24 6.65
CA VAL A 84 0.13 4.68 6.73
C VAL A 84 0.31 5.18 5.33
N GLY A 85 -0.67 5.88 4.78
CA GLY A 85 -0.67 6.28 3.38
C GLY A 85 -1.83 7.20 3.03
N ASN A 86 -2.09 7.37 1.74
CA ASN A 86 -3.12 8.29 1.26
C ASN A 86 -4.51 7.90 1.77
N SER A 87 -5.33 8.91 2.09
CA SER A 87 -6.68 8.74 2.60
C SER A 87 -7.58 7.95 1.64
N PHE A 88 -8.11 6.81 2.06
CA PHE A 88 -9.08 6.04 1.26
C PHE A 88 -10.43 6.74 1.18
N ARG A 89 -10.82 7.46 2.23
CA ARG A 89 -12.01 8.31 2.19
C ARG A 89 -11.82 9.47 1.22
N GLY A 90 -10.64 10.11 1.24
CA GLY A 90 -10.27 11.15 0.29
C GLY A 90 -10.24 10.65 -1.16
N LEU A 91 -9.78 9.43 -1.42
CA LEU A 91 -9.86 8.79 -2.74
C LEU A 91 -11.32 8.67 -3.23
N LYS A 92 -12.23 8.24 -2.35
CA LYS A 92 -13.66 8.14 -2.67
C LYS A 92 -14.29 9.51 -2.99
N GLU A 93 -13.82 10.57 -2.38
CA GLU A 93 -14.33 11.93 -2.64
C GLU A 93 -13.79 12.52 -3.94
N ARG A 94 -12.54 12.22 -4.29
CA ARG A 94 -11.86 12.75 -5.49
C ARG A 94 -12.15 11.98 -6.76
N LEU A 95 -12.35 10.68 -6.68
CA LEU A 95 -12.59 9.82 -7.84
C LEU A 95 -14.07 9.59 -8.07
N LEU A 96 -14.49 9.59 -9.34
CA LEU A 96 -15.84 9.18 -9.70
C LEU A 96 -16.09 7.74 -9.21
N THR A 97 -17.23 7.53 -8.56
CA THR A 97 -17.60 6.21 -8.00
C THR A 97 -17.46 5.08 -9.01
N ARG A 98 -17.83 5.31 -10.27
CA ARG A 98 -17.70 4.32 -11.35
C ARG A 98 -16.25 3.94 -11.64
N ILE A 99 -15.34 4.92 -11.62
CA ILE A 99 -13.88 4.71 -11.82
C ILE A 99 -13.33 3.92 -10.65
N LEU A 100 -13.64 4.34 -9.42
CA LEU A 100 -13.17 3.67 -8.22
C LEU A 100 -13.65 2.21 -8.17
N GLN A 101 -14.90 1.94 -8.52
CA GLN A 101 -15.45 0.58 -8.56
C GLN A 101 -14.83 -0.29 -9.65
N LYS A 102 -14.60 0.27 -10.85
CA LYS A 102 -14.04 -0.47 -11.98
C LYS A 102 -12.56 -0.77 -11.77
N ASN A 103 -11.77 0.25 -11.44
CA ASN A 103 -10.31 0.15 -11.46
C ASN A 103 -9.71 -0.27 -10.11
N TYR A 104 -10.40 0.06 -8.99
CA TYR A 104 -9.90 -0.20 -7.63
C TYR A 104 -10.95 -0.92 -6.76
N PRO A 105 -11.41 -2.12 -7.20
CA PRO A 105 -12.54 -2.81 -6.59
C PRO A 105 -12.27 -3.22 -5.14
N TYR A 106 -11.03 -3.54 -4.75
CA TYR A 106 -10.68 -3.97 -3.39
C TYR A 106 -10.73 -2.81 -2.41
N ILE A 107 -10.31 -1.60 -2.82
CA ILE A 107 -10.51 -0.39 -2.02
C ILE A 107 -12.00 -0.15 -1.81
N THR A 108 -12.79 -0.17 -2.89
CA THR A 108 -14.25 0.07 -2.81
C THR A 108 -14.95 -0.91 -1.87
N LYS A 109 -14.62 -2.20 -1.97
CA LYS A 109 -15.22 -3.27 -1.17
C LYS A 109 -14.94 -3.10 0.32
N ILE A 110 -13.75 -2.60 0.70
CA ILE A 110 -13.33 -2.54 2.10
C ILE A 110 -13.70 -1.24 2.82
N LEU A 111 -14.07 -0.18 2.09
CA LEU A 111 -14.33 1.17 2.65
C LEU A 111 -15.28 1.20 3.85
N LYS A 112 -16.26 0.28 3.90
CA LYS A 112 -17.24 0.21 5.00
C LYS A 112 -16.70 -0.45 6.26
N SER A 113 -15.62 -1.22 6.13
CA SER A 113 -15.06 -2.05 7.21
C SER A 113 -13.71 -1.56 7.72
N LEU A 114 -13.10 -0.59 7.04
CA LEU A 114 -11.87 0.03 7.51
C LEU A 114 -12.16 1.10 8.58
N GLU A 115 -11.19 1.26 9.46
CA GLU A 115 -11.03 2.47 10.28
C GLU A 115 -9.92 3.32 9.69
N GLU A 116 -10.10 4.64 9.75
CA GLU A 116 -9.16 5.60 9.18
C GLU A 116 -9.09 6.83 10.07
N ILE A 117 -7.87 7.22 10.44
CA ILE A 117 -7.57 8.45 11.19
C ILE A 117 -6.55 9.27 10.39
N PRO A 118 -6.87 10.52 10.01
CA PRO A 118 -5.92 11.38 9.33
C PRO A 118 -4.76 11.74 10.28
N LEU A 119 -3.55 11.89 9.72
CA LEU A 119 -2.43 12.43 10.48
C LEU A 119 -2.68 13.88 10.84
N PRO A 120 -2.25 14.32 12.05
CA PRO A 120 -2.39 15.71 12.45
C PRO A 120 -1.66 16.65 11.49
N GLN A 121 -2.37 17.64 10.98
CA GLN A 121 -1.78 18.68 10.16
C GLN A 121 -0.96 19.63 11.05
N THR A 122 0.32 19.79 10.74
CA THR A 122 1.18 20.76 11.40
C THR A 122 1.76 21.73 10.37
N PRO A 123 1.90 23.03 10.66
CA PRO A 123 2.41 24.00 9.69
C PRO A 123 3.77 23.59 9.08
N ARG A 124 4.60 22.88 9.85
CA ARG A 124 5.93 22.44 9.42
C ARG A 124 5.91 21.33 8.36
N TYR A 125 4.87 20.49 8.36
CA TYR A 125 4.78 19.29 7.50
C TYR A 125 3.47 19.23 6.72
N MET A 126 2.84 20.38 6.50
CA MET A 126 1.54 20.44 5.84
C MET A 126 1.57 19.84 4.42
N ASP A 127 2.63 20.13 3.66
CA ASP A 127 2.78 19.61 2.29
C ASP A 127 3.22 18.14 2.24
N THR A 128 3.84 17.65 3.33
CA THR A 128 4.38 16.26 3.38
C THR A 128 3.29 15.23 3.70
N PHE A 129 2.33 15.59 4.56
CA PHE A 129 1.32 14.65 5.06
C PHE A 129 -0.12 15.14 4.84
N ASN A 130 -0.33 16.02 3.87
CA ASN A 130 -1.61 16.66 3.59
C ASN A 130 -2.78 15.70 3.31
N ASP A 131 -2.52 14.52 2.80
CA ASP A 131 -3.51 13.47 2.50
C ASP A 131 -3.16 12.13 3.16
N THR A 132 -2.37 12.15 4.22
CA THR A 132 -1.89 10.92 4.86
C THR A 132 -2.77 10.55 6.05
N SER A 133 -3.21 9.31 6.07
CA SER A 133 -4.01 8.70 7.13
C SER A 133 -3.41 7.38 7.60
N VAL A 134 -3.81 6.96 8.79
CA VAL A 134 -3.55 5.61 9.31
C VAL A 134 -4.81 4.79 9.13
N HIS A 135 -4.67 3.62 8.51
CA HIS A 135 -5.78 2.71 8.21
C HIS A 135 -5.55 1.38 8.90
N TRP A 136 -6.62 0.80 9.46
CA TRP A 136 -6.63 -0.58 9.96
C TRP A 136 -8.01 -1.20 9.75
N PHE A 137 -8.08 -2.51 9.89
CA PHE A 137 -9.25 -3.29 9.53
C PHE A 137 -9.70 -4.15 10.71
N PRO A 138 -10.62 -3.66 11.56
CA PRO A 138 -11.09 -4.41 12.74
C PRO A 138 -11.72 -5.75 12.33
N LEU A 139 -11.22 -6.86 12.89
CA LEU A 139 -11.67 -8.21 12.55
C LEU A 139 -13.20 -8.36 12.66
N LEU A 140 -13.79 -7.83 13.72
CA LEU A 140 -15.26 -7.87 13.93
C LEU A 140 -16.06 -7.17 12.81
N LYS A 141 -15.47 -6.15 12.15
CA LYS A 141 -16.12 -5.52 11.00
C LYS A 141 -15.96 -6.35 9.73
N LEU A 142 -14.78 -6.96 9.56
CA LEU A 142 -14.48 -7.83 8.43
C LEU A 142 -15.35 -9.11 8.43
N GLU A 143 -15.57 -9.71 9.60
CA GLU A 143 -16.40 -10.91 9.77
C GLU A 143 -17.88 -10.68 9.46
N ARG A 144 -18.34 -9.43 9.52
CA ARG A 144 -19.72 -9.05 9.14
C ARG A 144 -19.92 -8.89 7.64
N LEU A 145 -18.83 -8.89 6.87
CA LEU A 145 -18.92 -8.82 5.40
C LEU A 145 -19.45 -10.15 4.83
N PRO A 146 -20.22 -10.09 3.73
CA PRO A 146 -20.74 -11.28 3.08
C PRO A 146 -19.62 -12.24 2.68
N ARG A 147 -19.86 -13.55 2.79
CA ARG A 147 -18.85 -14.58 2.49
C ARG A 147 -18.46 -14.60 1.01
N ASP A 148 -19.37 -14.30 0.11
CA ASP A 148 -19.15 -14.20 -1.32
C ASP A 148 -18.18 -13.07 -1.70
N LEU A 149 -18.09 -12.02 -0.87
CA LEU A 149 -17.11 -10.96 -1.05
C LEU A 149 -15.66 -11.49 -1.04
N TRP A 150 -15.39 -12.48 -0.20
CA TRP A 150 -14.06 -13.08 -0.04
C TRP A 150 -13.74 -14.12 -1.12
N ALA A 151 -14.75 -14.67 -1.79
CA ALA A 151 -14.59 -15.67 -2.83
C ALA A 151 -14.06 -15.09 -4.15
N SER A 152 -14.40 -13.83 -4.45
CA SER A 152 -13.94 -13.14 -5.66
C SER A 152 -12.52 -12.59 -5.45
N ARG A 153 -11.53 -13.23 -6.08
CA ARG A 153 -10.10 -12.92 -5.98
C ARG A 153 -9.45 -12.68 -7.34
N GLU A 154 -10.14 -12.02 -8.24
CA GLU A 154 -9.57 -11.66 -9.55
C GLU A 154 -8.41 -10.67 -9.34
N GLU A 155 -7.28 -10.96 -9.99
CA GLU A 155 -6.14 -10.06 -9.96
C GLU A 155 -6.51 -8.74 -10.65
N PRO A 156 -6.22 -7.58 -10.02
CA PRO A 156 -6.51 -6.30 -10.63
C PRO A 156 -5.74 -6.12 -11.94
N ASP A 157 -6.43 -5.66 -12.98
CA ASP A 157 -5.84 -5.27 -14.25
C ASP A 157 -6.01 -3.77 -14.47
N TYR A 158 -4.91 -3.11 -14.85
CA TYR A 158 -4.85 -1.65 -15.03
C TYR A 158 -4.49 -1.25 -16.47
N GLN A 159 -4.58 -2.17 -17.45
CA GLN A 159 -4.16 -1.90 -18.84
C GLN A 159 -4.92 -0.73 -19.46
N ASP A 160 -6.18 -0.55 -19.07
CA ASP A 160 -7.05 0.53 -19.56
C ASP A 160 -6.99 1.81 -18.67
N CYS A 161 -6.10 1.89 -17.69
CA CYS A 161 -5.99 3.06 -16.82
C CYS A 161 -5.00 4.05 -17.40
N GLU A 162 -5.43 5.29 -17.63
CA GLU A 162 -4.57 6.37 -18.14
C GLU A 162 -3.48 6.77 -17.12
N ASP A 163 -3.80 6.70 -15.82
CA ASP A 163 -2.88 7.03 -14.72
C ASP A 163 -2.25 5.77 -14.10
N LEU A 164 -1.42 5.07 -14.87
CA LEU A 164 -0.73 3.88 -14.40
C LEU A 164 0.49 4.27 -13.55
N GLU A 165 0.29 4.39 -12.24
CA GLU A 165 1.34 4.72 -11.28
C GLU A 165 2.19 3.51 -10.84
N ILE A 166 1.95 2.33 -11.43
CA ILE A 166 2.77 1.14 -11.22
C ILE A 166 3.91 1.17 -12.23
N ILE A 167 5.13 1.40 -11.75
CA ILE A 167 6.33 1.32 -12.60
C ILE A 167 6.66 -0.16 -12.80
N ARG A 168 6.33 -0.69 -13.98
CA ARG A 168 6.75 -2.02 -14.41
C ARG A 168 8.20 -1.95 -14.90
N LYS A 169 9.02 -2.96 -14.59
CA LYS A 169 10.32 -3.12 -15.27
C LYS A 169 10.03 -3.18 -16.78
N GLN A 170 10.63 -2.27 -17.55
CA GLN A 170 10.74 -2.47 -18.99
C GLN A 170 11.54 -3.78 -19.17
N THR A 171 10.89 -4.81 -19.68
CA THR A 171 11.60 -5.94 -20.23
C THR A 171 12.47 -5.37 -21.34
N ASP A 172 13.79 -5.45 -21.19
CA ASP A 172 14.75 -5.12 -22.25
C ASP A 172 14.30 -5.84 -23.52
N SER A 173 13.58 -5.11 -24.38
CA SER A 173 13.36 -5.53 -25.74
C SER A 173 14.72 -5.49 -26.40
N ALA A 174 15.28 -6.68 -26.62
CA ALA A 174 16.52 -6.89 -27.36
C ALA A 174 16.58 -5.92 -28.54
N GLN A 175 17.59 -5.05 -28.55
CA GLN A 175 17.95 -4.34 -29.77
C GLN A 175 18.31 -5.39 -30.82
N PRO A 176 17.70 -5.36 -32.01
CA PRO A 176 18.22 -6.16 -33.12
C PRO A 176 19.57 -5.59 -33.51
N VAL A 177 20.52 -6.49 -33.65
CA VAL A 177 21.89 -6.31 -34.17
C VAL A 177 21.85 -5.78 -35.60
#